data_c47af51988d6e607ba7e24a9223f82bf
#
_entry.id   c47af51988d6e607ba7e24a9223f82bf
#
_cell.length_a   1.000
_cell.length_b   1.000
_cell.length_c   1.000
_cell.angle_alpha   90.00
_cell.angle_beta   90.00
_cell.angle_gamma   90.00
#
_symmetry.space_group_name_H-M   'P 1'
#
loop_
_entity.id
_entity.type
_entity.pdbx_description
1 polymer ?
#
loop_
_entity_poly.entity_id
_entity_poly.type
_entity_poly.pdbx_seq_one_letter_code
_entity_poly.pdbx_strand_id
1 'polypeptide(L)'
;MRQLTRDVSKLKEDDVINVLLYAIYKLTNDPEYSAISELAYVLDKDSLYKLCATFGGATIKIPPLSLFKNITKALLIVELMQKGESFEEAYADADVNVRDKSEVVKIVDQLVEIVNDYDMGE
;
A
#
# COMPACT_ATOMS: atom_id res chain seq x y z
N MET A 1 -29.92 -13.00 -27.73
CA MET A 1 -28.54 -12.50 -27.47
C MET A 1 -28.21 -11.40 -28.47
N ARG A 2 -27.59 -10.33 -27.99
CA ARG A 2 -27.17 -9.26 -28.90
C ARG A 2 -25.97 -9.68 -29.72
N GLN A 3 -25.96 -9.26 -30.98
CA GLN A 3 -24.84 -9.52 -31.88
C GLN A 3 -23.64 -8.67 -31.46
N LEU A 4 -22.45 -9.27 -31.47
CA LEU A 4 -21.21 -8.54 -31.21
C LEU A 4 -20.92 -7.60 -32.38
N THR A 5 -20.83 -6.30 -32.08
CA THR A 5 -20.61 -5.25 -33.08
C THR A 5 -19.19 -4.72 -33.14
N ARG A 6 -18.36 -5.08 -32.15
CA ARG A 6 -16.97 -4.66 -32.10
C ARG A 6 -16.03 -5.86 -32.01
N ASP A 7 -14.89 -5.74 -32.62
CA ASP A 7 -13.82 -6.74 -32.51
C ASP A 7 -12.98 -6.45 -31.28
N VAL A 8 -13.15 -7.30 -30.25
CA VAL A 8 -12.46 -7.14 -28.97
C VAL A 8 -10.94 -7.21 -29.14
N SER A 9 -10.44 -7.96 -30.13
CA SER A 9 -9.02 -8.11 -30.36
C SER A 9 -8.35 -6.81 -30.82
N LYS A 10 -9.14 -5.82 -31.29
CA LYS A 10 -8.66 -4.52 -31.73
C LYS A 10 -8.68 -3.47 -30.64
N LEU A 11 -9.21 -3.78 -29.44
CA LEU A 11 -9.21 -2.84 -28.34
C LEU A 11 -7.81 -2.65 -27.77
N LYS A 12 -7.50 -1.43 -27.39
CA LYS A 12 -6.27 -1.12 -26.64
C LYS A 12 -6.32 -1.77 -25.28
N GLU A 13 -5.14 -2.03 -24.70
CA GLU A 13 -5.05 -2.68 -23.38
C GLU A 13 -5.87 -1.93 -22.31
N ASP A 14 -5.82 -0.59 -22.31
CA ASP A 14 -6.58 0.21 -21.35
C ASP A 14 -8.09 0.01 -21.53
N ASP A 15 -8.56 -0.09 -22.77
CA ASP A 15 -9.98 -0.32 -23.06
C ASP A 15 -10.41 -1.71 -22.61
N VAL A 16 -9.55 -2.72 -22.79
CA VAL A 16 -9.82 -4.08 -22.32
C VAL A 16 -9.95 -4.12 -20.80
N ILE A 17 -9.06 -3.44 -20.09
CA ILE A 17 -9.10 -3.34 -18.63
C ILE A 17 -10.41 -2.67 -18.19
N ASN A 18 -10.79 -1.57 -18.82
CA ASN A 18 -12.02 -0.86 -18.49
C ASN A 18 -13.26 -1.74 -18.69
N VAL A 19 -13.30 -2.50 -19.78
CA VAL A 19 -14.39 -3.44 -20.04
C VAL A 19 -14.43 -4.53 -18.98
N LEU A 20 -13.26 -5.05 -18.61
CA LEU A 20 -13.13 -6.09 -17.59
C LEU A 20 -13.65 -5.60 -16.23
N LEU A 21 -13.24 -4.40 -15.82
CA LEU A 21 -13.65 -3.82 -14.55
C LEU A 21 -15.15 -3.55 -14.50
N TYR A 22 -15.71 -3.04 -15.60
CA TYR A 22 -17.14 -2.82 -15.70
C TYR A 22 -17.90 -4.16 -15.66
N ALA A 23 -17.36 -5.20 -16.30
CA ALA A 23 -17.95 -6.54 -16.28
C ALA A 23 -17.97 -7.12 -14.87
N ILE A 24 -16.90 -6.95 -14.10
CA ILE A 24 -16.86 -7.39 -12.70
C ILE A 24 -18.00 -6.76 -11.92
N TYR A 25 -18.17 -5.45 -12.04
CA TYR A 25 -19.24 -4.72 -11.36
C TYR A 25 -20.62 -5.24 -11.77
N LYS A 26 -20.85 -5.39 -13.08
CA LYS A 26 -22.15 -5.81 -13.60
C LYS A 26 -22.47 -7.28 -13.28
N LEU A 27 -21.48 -8.14 -13.38
CA LEU A 27 -21.71 -9.59 -13.19
C LEU A 27 -21.88 -9.97 -11.74
N THR A 28 -21.16 -9.29 -10.83
CA THR A 28 -21.25 -9.58 -9.39
C THR A 28 -22.34 -8.76 -8.70
N ASN A 29 -22.69 -7.59 -9.25
CA ASN A 29 -23.60 -6.64 -8.65
C ASN A 29 -23.20 -6.29 -7.20
N ASP A 30 -21.89 -6.25 -6.94
CA ASP A 30 -21.34 -6.02 -5.61
C ASP A 30 -20.67 -4.64 -5.59
N PRO A 31 -21.22 -3.67 -4.82
CA PRO A 31 -20.65 -2.32 -4.76
C PRO A 31 -19.24 -2.28 -4.14
N GLU A 32 -18.85 -3.31 -3.39
CA GLU A 32 -17.49 -3.38 -2.82
C GLU A 32 -16.41 -3.46 -3.89
N TYR A 33 -16.75 -3.93 -5.09
CA TYR A 33 -15.81 -3.97 -6.21
C TYR A 33 -15.69 -2.63 -6.94
N SER A 34 -16.45 -1.61 -6.56
CA SER A 34 -16.40 -0.32 -7.25
C SER A 34 -15.03 0.36 -7.17
N ALA A 35 -14.28 0.11 -6.09
CA ALA A 35 -12.96 0.72 -5.90
C ALA A 35 -11.88 0.10 -6.79
N ILE A 36 -12.13 -1.05 -7.42
CA ILE A 36 -11.11 -1.71 -8.23
C ILE A 36 -10.75 -0.89 -9.48
N SER A 37 -11.68 -0.11 -9.98
CA SER A 37 -11.42 0.78 -11.12
C SER A 37 -10.39 1.85 -10.77
N GLU A 38 -10.40 2.33 -9.52
CA GLU A 38 -9.40 3.29 -9.03
C GLU A 38 -8.02 2.65 -8.91
N LEU A 39 -7.97 1.38 -8.46
CA LEU A 39 -6.72 0.65 -8.39
C LEU A 39 -6.07 0.49 -9.77
N ALA A 40 -6.86 0.37 -10.82
CA ALA A 40 -6.34 0.22 -12.19
C ALA A 40 -5.58 1.47 -12.67
N TYR A 41 -5.85 2.65 -12.09
CA TYR A 41 -5.09 3.85 -12.40
C TYR A 41 -3.75 3.92 -11.68
N VAL A 42 -3.64 3.21 -10.56
CA VAL A 42 -2.45 3.25 -9.69
C VAL A 42 -1.51 2.09 -9.99
N LEU A 43 -2.08 0.93 -10.30
CA LEU A 43 -1.33 -0.29 -10.55
C LEU A 43 -1.34 -0.62 -12.04
N ASP A 44 -0.23 -1.18 -12.53
CA ASP A 44 -0.22 -1.76 -13.86
C ASP A 44 -1.02 -3.07 -13.88
N LYS A 45 -1.26 -3.60 -15.07
CA LYS A 45 -2.05 -4.81 -15.26
C LYS A 45 -1.49 -6.01 -14.49
N ASP A 46 -0.16 -6.20 -14.57
CA ASP A 46 0.49 -7.34 -13.92
C ASP A 46 0.39 -7.24 -12.40
N SER A 47 0.59 -6.05 -11.86
CA SER A 47 0.45 -5.80 -10.42
C SER A 47 -0.98 -6.03 -9.96
N LEU A 48 -1.96 -5.59 -10.75
CA LEU A 48 -3.37 -5.81 -10.44
C LEU A 48 -3.71 -7.30 -10.43
N TYR A 49 -3.21 -8.06 -11.41
CA TYR A 49 -3.41 -9.50 -11.45
C TYR A 49 -2.78 -10.21 -10.26
N LYS A 50 -1.57 -9.81 -9.86
CA LYS A 50 -0.89 -10.36 -8.68
C LYS A 50 -1.68 -10.07 -7.41
N LEU A 51 -2.22 -8.86 -7.30
CA LEU A 51 -3.07 -8.50 -6.16
C LEU A 51 -4.29 -9.40 -6.07
N CYS A 52 -4.98 -9.60 -7.19
CA CYS A 52 -6.16 -10.47 -7.25
C CYS A 52 -5.81 -11.93 -7.00
N ALA A 53 -4.69 -12.40 -7.51
CA ALA A 53 -4.25 -13.79 -7.32
C ALA A 53 -3.91 -14.07 -5.85
N THR A 54 -3.28 -13.08 -5.17
CA THR A 54 -2.84 -13.22 -3.79
C THR A 54 -3.96 -12.99 -2.78
N PHE A 55 -4.78 -11.98 -3.02
CA PHE A 55 -5.78 -11.50 -2.05
C PHE A 55 -7.22 -11.56 -2.57
N GLY A 56 -7.47 -12.29 -3.67
CA GLY A 56 -8.81 -12.38 -4.25
C GLY A 56 -9.83 -12.83 -3.22
N GLY A 57 -10.94 -12.11 -3.14
CA GLY A 57 -12.01 -12.38 -2.18
C GLY A 57 -11.76 -11.83 -0.78
N ALA A 58 -10.54 -11.38 -0.46
CA ALA A 58 -10.22 -10.82 0.84
C ALA A 58 -10.60 -9.34 0.93
N THR A 59 -10.88 -8.88 2.14
CA THR A 59 -11.04 -7.46 2.43
C THR A 59 -9.73 -6.95 3.02
N ILE A 60 -9.16 -5.90 2.43
CA ILE A 60 -7.88 -5.33 2.83
C ILE A 60 -8.11 -3.89 3.28
N LYS A 61 -7.57 -3.56 4.44
CA LYS A 61 -7.54 -2.18 4.92
C LYS A 61 -6.18 -1.58 4.57
N ILE A 62 -6.19 -0.54 3.76
CA ILE A 62 -4.96 0.13 3.32
C ILE A 62 -4.69 1.31 4.28
N PRO A 63 -3.49 1.36 4.90
CA PRO A 63 -3.18 2.46 5.80
C PRO A 63 -3.05 3.79 5.05
N PRO A 64 -3.34 4.92 5.69
CA PRO A 64 -3.10 6.23 5.07
C PRO A 64 -1.62 6.41 4.74
N LEU A 65 -1.34 7.14 3.68
CA LEU A 65 0.05 7.40 3.26
C LEU A 65 0.87 8.07 4.36
N SER A 66 0.26 8.99 5.13
CA SER A 66 0.93 9.67 6.23
C SER A 66 1.43 8.69 7.29
N LEU A 67 0.59 7.70 7.65
CA LEU A 67 1.01 6.68 8.62
C LEU A 67 2.15 5.84 8.05
N PHE A 68 2.05 5.42 6.80
CA PHE A 68 3.11 4.64 6.16
C PHE A 68 4.42 5.40 6.13
N LYS A 69 4.39 6.69 5.78
CA LYS A 69 5.58 7.56 5.77
C LYS A 69 6.17 7.71 7.17
N ASN A 70 5.33 7.88 8.18
CA ASN A 70 5.80 8.05 9.56
C ASN A 70 6.47 6.77 10.09
N ILE A 71 5.93 5.61 9.75
CA ILE A 71 6.56 4.33 10.10
C ILE A 71 7.91 4.19 9.39
N THR A 72 8.00 4.56 8.13
CA THR A 72 9.26 4.53 7.37
C THR A 72 10.32 5.43 7.99
N LYS A 73 9.94 6.64 8.39
CA LYS A 73 10.85 7.58 9.07
C LYS A 73 11.30 7.02 10.42
N ALA A 74 10.38 6.43 11.18
CA ALA A 74 10.71 5.83 12.47
C ALA A 74 11.67 4.65 12.32
N LEU A 75 11.49 3.81 11.31
CA LEU A 75 12.42 2.71 11.02
C LEU A 75 13.81 3.23 10.69
N LEU A 76 13.92 4.30 9.91
CA LEU A 76 15.19 4.92 9.59
C LEU A 76 15.89 5.42 10.87
N ILE A 77 15.13 6.06 11.76
CA ILE A 77 15.69 6.54 13.03
C ILE A 77 16.24 5.38 13.86
N VAL A 78 15.48 4.30 13.99
CA VAL A 78 15.92 3.11 14.73
C VAL A 78 17.18 2.52 14.10
N GLU A 79 17.23 2.42 12.78
CA GLU A 79 18.39 1.91 12.06
C GLU A 79 19.63 2.76 12.32
N LEU A 80 19.50 4.09 12.27
CA LEU A 80 20.60 5.01 12.53
C LEU A 80 21.08 4.93 13.99
N MET A 81 20.15 4.79 14.93
CA MET A 81 20.50 4.60 16.34
C MET A 81 21.27 3.29 16.55
N GLN A 82 20.91 2.23 15.86
CA GLN A 82 21.62 0.96 15.92
C GLN A 82 23.06 1.08 15.37
N LYS A 83 23.30 2.03 14.48
CA LYS A 83 24.62 2.33 13.92
C LYS A 83 25.46 3.26 14.81
N GLY A 84 24.91 3.68 15.94
CA GLY A 84 25.63 4.47 16.92
C GLY A 84 25.23 5.94 17.00
N GLU A 85 24.28 6.42 16.20
CA GLU A 85 23.81 7.79 16.30
C GLU A 85 22.92 7.97 17.54
N SER A 86 22.94 9.19 18.11
CA SER A 86 21.98 9.56 19.13
C SER A 86 20.60 9.72 18.50
N PHE A 87 19.56 9.70 19.35
CA PHE A 87 18.21 9.95 18.84
C PHE A 87 18.11 11.30 18.13
N GLU A 88 18.70 12.36 18.69
CA GLU A 88 18.65 13.69 18.11
C GLU A 88 19.31 13.75 16.74
N GLU A 89 20.45 13.09 16.58
CA GLU A 89 21.15 13.01 15.29
C GLU A 89 20.33 12.22 14.27
N ALA A 90 19.81 11.06 14.68
CA ALA A 90 19.01 10.21 13.82
C ALA A 90 17.70 10.90 13.39
N TYR A 91 17.06 11.60 14.33
CA TYR A 91 15.84 12.35 14.05
C TYR A 91 16.10 13.46 13.03
N ALA A 92 17.20 14.19 13.18
CA ALA A 92 17.56 15.25 12.23
C ALA A 92 17.84 14.67 10.83
N ASP A 93 18.56 13.57 10.76
CA ASP A 93 18.87 12.91 9.48
C ASP A 93 17.64 12.35 8.79
N ALA A 94 16.62 11.94 9.53
CA ALA A 94 15.39 11.39 8.96
C ALA A 94 14.49 12.46 8.34
N ASP A 95 14.73 13.73 8.63
CA ASP A 95 13.96 14.87 8.09
C ASP A 95 12.46 14.71 8.32
N VAL A 96 12.08 14.56 9.59
CA VAL A 96 10.69 14.39 9.99
C VAL A 96 9.99 15.75 9.98
N ASN A 97 8.77 15.80 9.42
CA ASN A 97 7.94 16.99 9.46
C ASN A 97 7.58 17.31 10.92
N VAL A 98 7.70 18.59 11.29
CA VAL A 98 7.47 19.06 12.67
C VAL A 98 6.09 18.61 13.19
N ARG A 99 5.06 18.67 12.37
CA ARG A 99 3.69 18.26 12.78
C ARG A 99 3.57 16.78 13.05
N ASP A 100 4.47 15.94 12.51
CA ASP A 100 4.45 14.49 12.68
C ASP A 100 5.37 14.01 13.80
N LYS A 101 6.10 14.91 14.45
CA LYS A 101 7.10 14.57 15.47
C LYS A 101 6.53 13.66 16.56
N SER A 102 5.40 14.03 17.12
CA SER A 102 4.79 13.31 18.24
C SER A 102 4.48 11.86 17.86
N GLU A 103 3.90 11.66 16.69
CA GLU A 103 3.56 10.34 16.18
C GLU A 103 4.81 9.51 15.86
N VAL A 104 5.79 10.12 15.20
CA VAL A 104 7.05 9.44 14.85
C VAL A 104 7.80 8.99 16.10
N VAL A 105 7.90 9.84 17.12
CA VAL A 105 8.55 9.50 18.39
C VAL A 105 7.84 8.31 19.04
N LYS A 106 6.53 8.31 19.06
CA LYS A 106 5.74 7.20 19.61
C LYS A 106 6.01 5.90 18.85
N ILE A 107 6.09 5.96 17.52
CA ILE A 107 6.38 4.79 16.71
C ILE A 107 7.81 4.30 16.95
N VAL A 108 8.79 5.20 17.10
CA VAL A 108 10.17 4.83 17.43
C VAL A 108 10.22 4.05 18.73
N ASP A 109 9.54 4.53 19.78
CA ASP A 109 9.49 3.83 21.07
C ASP A 109 8.91 2.42 20.92
N GLN A 110 7.84 2.28 20.16
CA GLN A 110 7.22 0.98 19.89
C GLN A 110 8.14 0.04 19.10
N LEU A 111 8.87 0.58 18.11
CA LEU A 111 9.80 -0.21 17.30
C LEU A 111 11.00 -0.66 18.13
N VAL A 112 11.54 0.19 19.00
CA VAL A 112 12.64 -0.18 19.89
C VAL A 112 12.20 -1.34 20.79
N GLU A 113 11.00 -1.27 21.32
CA GLU A 113 10.43 -2.35 22.16
C GLU A 113 10.30 -3.65 21.37
N ILE A 114 9.78 -3.59 20.15
CA ILE A 114 9.62 -4.75 19.27
C ILE A 114 10.99 -5.37 18.95
N VAL A 115 11.97 -4.56 18.60
CA VAL A 115 13.32 -5.02 18.26
C VAL A 115 13.99 -5.68 19.47
N ASN A 116 13.88 -5.08 20.64
CA ASN A 116 14.43 -5.63 21.86
C ASN A 116 13.80 -6.98 22.22
N ASP A 117 12.48 -7.08 22.08
CA ASP A 117 11.77 -8.35 22.34
C ASP A 117 12.19 -9.42 21.33
N TYR A 118 12.37 -9.05 20.07
CA TYR A 118 12.78 -9.97 19.02
C TYR A 118 14.20 -10.51 19.29
N ASP A 119 15.13 -9.63 19.66
CA ASP A 119 16.51 -10.02 19.98
C ASP A 119 16.56 -10.95 21.19
N MET A 120 15.68 -10.74 22.18
CA MET A 120 15.58 -11.58 23.35
C MET A 120 15.01 -12.97 23.06
N GLY A 121 14.30 -13.13 21.95
CA GLY A 121 13.74 -14.40 21.52
C GLY A 121 14.73 -15.36 20.90
N GLU A 122 15.94 -14.90 20.64
CA GLU A 122 17.02 -15.73 20.12
C GLU A 122 17.80 -16.37 21.25
#